data_cc6dacef732128c0ef4c0353dcc059a5
#
_entry.id   cc6dacef732128c0ef4c0353dcc059a5
#
_cell.length_a   1.000
_cell.length_b   1.000
_cell.length_c   1.000
_cell.angle_alpha   90.00
_cell.angle_beta   90.00
_cell.angle_gamma   90.00
#
_symmetry.space_group_name_H-M   'P 1'
#
loop_
_entity.id
_entity.type
_entity.pdbx_description
1 polymer ?
#
loop_
_entity_poly.entity_id
_entity_poly.type
_entity_poly.pdbx_seq_one_letter_code
_entity_poly.pdbx_strand_id
1 'polypeptide(L)'
;GLSDDGHFLDDQDRRIAVLFKLYPWEDMLRDDYAAHIQGSGCLFLEPAWKALLSNKGLLPVLWQMFEGHPNLLPAFFEADVADALAGRGPAAPACADAFDRAAAELAEAHVRKPILSREGASVTIHQSGKVIEQSQNSDYAEHPRIVQAYAPLPTFDGFRPVIGSWIVGETCAGIGIREDRSRITQDLSRFKPHYILA
;
A
#
# COMPACT_ATOMS: atom_id res chain seq x y z
N GLY A 1 -27.73 3.20 -3.39
CA GLY A 1 -28.38 3.97 -2.31
C GLY A 1 -28.57 3.17 -1.04
N LEU A 2 -29.24 3.78 -0.04
CA LEU A 2 -29.66 3.14 1.21
C LEU A 2 -31.16 3.31 1.35
N SER A 3 -31.85 2.26 1.83
CA SER A 3 -33.24 2.36 2.29
C SER A 3 -33.31 2.96 3.69
N ASP A 4 -34.49 3.41 4.11
CA ASP A 4 -34.72 3.97 5.45
C ASP A 4 -34.39 3.00 6.58
N ASP A 5 -34.49 1.69 6.32
CA ASP A 5 -34.14 0.61 7.24
C ASP A 5 -32.69 0.10 7.09
N GLY A 6 -31.86 0.81 6.32
CA GLY A 6 -30.40 0.59 6.23
C GLY A 6 -29.95 -0.52 5.29
N HIS A 7 -30.77 -0.93 4.33
CA HIS A 7 -30.37 -1.87 3.31
C HIS A 7 -29.76 -1.17 2.09
N PHE A 8 -28.73 -1.77 1.50
CA PHE A 8 -28.14 -1.27 0.24
C PHE A 8 -29.07 -1.55 -0.94
N LEU A 9 -29.30 -0.51 -1.73
CA LEU A 9 -30.20 -0.54 -2.89
C LEU A 9 -29.43 -0.27 -4.19
N ASP A 10 -29.84 -0.92 -5.27
CA ASP A 10 -29.36 -0.63 -6.61
C ASP A 10 -30.05 0.62 -7.20
N ASP A 11 -29.84 0.89 -8.47
CA ASP A 11 -30.43 2.02 -9.22
C ASP A 11 -31.93 1.89 -9.51
N GLN A 12 -32.52 0.73 -9.19
CA GLN A 12 -33.94 0.43 -9.32
C GLN A 12 -34.61 0.20 -7.96
N ASP A 13 -34.00 0.68 -6.88
CA ASP A 13 -34.46 0.53 -5.49
C ASP A 13 -34.63 -0.93 -5.04
N ARG A 14 -33.93 -1.86 -5.66
CA ARG A 14 -33.95 -3.27 -5.26
C ARG A 14 -32.82 -3.53 -4.26
N ARG A 15 -33.11 -4.31 -3.24
CA ARG A 15 -32.15 -4.68 -2.20
C ARG A 15 -30.99 -5.50 -2.80
N ILE A 16 -29.77 -5.06 -2.52
CA ILE A 16 -28.55 -5.74 -2.91
C ILE A 16 -28.19 -6.80 -1.85
N ALA A 17 -28.21 -8.07 -2.25
CA ALA A 17 -27.82 -9.17 -1.37
C ALA A 17 -26.30 -9.43 -1.40
N VAL A 18 -25.64 -9.19 -2.54
CA VAL A 18 -24.19 -9.35 -2.72
C VAL A 18 -23.67 -8.17 -3.53
N LEU A 19 -22.61 -7.53 -3.03
CA LEU A 19 -21.97 -6.38 -3.66
C LEU A 19 -20.49 -6.63 -3.88
N PHE A 20 -20.07 -6.75 -5.15
CA PHE A 20 -18.68 -6.60 -5.51
C PHE A 20 -18.36 -5.10 -5.66
N LYS A 21 -17.80 -4.52 -4.63
CA LYS A 21 -17.53 -3.08 -4.58
C LYS A 21 -16.18 -2.71 -5.16
N LEU A 22 -16.13 -1.67 -5.97
CA LEU A 22 -14.89 -1.00 -6.39
C LEU A 22 -14.55 0.21 -5.51
N TYR A 23 -15.48 0.64 -4.67
CA TYR A 23 -15.29 1.71 -3.70
C TYR A 23 -14.32 1.26 -2.59
N PRO A 24 -13.21 2.00 -2.33
CA PRO A 24 -12.23 1.59 -1.32
C PRO A 24 -12.81 1.46 0.08
N TRP A 25 -12.34 0.46 0.85
CA TRP A 25 -12.80 0.28 2.23
C TRP A 25 -12.46 1.46 3.12
N GLU A 26 -11.28 2.07 2.96
CA GLU A 26 -10.87 3.23 3.73
C GLU A 26 -11.77 4.45 3.54
N ASP A 27 -12.39 4.59 2.39
CA ASP A 27 -13.37 5.64 2.10
C ASP A 27 -14.74 5.22 2.62
N MET A 28 -15.20 4.03 2.30
CA MET A 28 -16.48 3.50 2.74
C MET A 28 -16.64 3.46 4.27
N LEU A 29 -15.57 3.18 5.01
CA LEU A 29 -15.58 3.15 6.47
C LEU A 29 -15.61 4.54 7.11
N ARG A 30 -15.39 5.61 6.35
CA ARG A 30 -15.52 7.02 6.78
C ARG A 30 -16.80 7.68 6.31
N ASP A 31 -17.48 7.05 5.38
CA ASP A 31 -18.73 7.49 4.79
C ASP A 31 -19.93 7.11 5.68
N ASP A 32 -21.08 7.71 5.45
CA ASP A 32 -22.34 7.38 6.12
C ASP A 32 -22.74 5.91 5.91
N TYR A 33 -22.29 5.27 4.84
CA TYR A 33 -22.48 3.84 4.58
C TYR A 33 -21.90 2.93 5.68
N ALA A 34 -20.88 3.39 6.40
CA ALA A 34 -20.19 2.59 7.43
C ALA A 34 -21.15 2.04 8.49
N ALA A 35 -22.12 2.86 8.93
CA ALA A 35 -23.08 2.47 9.96
C ALA A 35 -23.98 1.31 9.55
N HIS A 36 -24.14 1.08 8.24
CA HIS A 36 -25.08 0.09 7.67
C HIS A 36 -24.41 -1.20 7.21
N ILE A 37 -23.07 -1.23 7.10
CA ILE A 37 -22.33 -2.40 6.57
C ILE A 37 -22.70 -3.67 7.31
N GLN A 38 -22.68 -3.66 8.65
CA GLN A 38 -22.92 -4.85 9.45
C GLN A 38 -24.40 -5.27 9.47
N GLY A 39 -25.35 -4.31 9.47
CA GLY A 39 -26.78 -4.58 9.64
C GLY A 39 -27.55 -4.79 8.33
N SER A 40 -26.98 -4.42 7.18
CA SER A 40 -27.68 -4.41 5.89
C SER A 40 -28.06 -5.79 5.35
N GLY A 41 -27.40 -6.86 5.83
CA GLY A 41 -27.53 -8.20 5.25
C GLY A 41 -26.93 -8.34 3.84
N CYS A 42 -26.18 -7.34 3.38
CA CYS A 42 -25.42 -7.39 2.14
C CYS A 42 -24.08 -8.09 2.35
N LEU A 43 -23.78 -9.08 1.52
CA LEU A 43 -22.45 -9.72 1.48
C LEU A 43 -21.51 -8.89 0.61
N PHE A 44 -20.49 -8.33 1.23
CA PHE A 44 -19.46 -7.59 0.49
C PHE A 44 -18.34 -8.50 0.00
N LEU A 45 -18.04 -8.42 -1.29
CA LEU A 45 -16.83 -8.94 -1.92
C LEU A 45 -15.87 -7.77 -2.20
N GLU A 46 -14.81 -7.65 -1.47
CA GLU A 46 -14.22 -8.45 -0.41
C GLU A 46 -14.75 -8.05 0.99
N PRO A 47 -14.51 -8.86 2.05
CA PRO A 47 -14.92 -8.51 3.40
C PRO A 47 -14.10 -7.34 3.96
N ALA A 48 -14.69 -6.58 4.90
CA ALA A 48 -14.12 -5.33 5.43
C ALA A 48 -12.74 -5.48 6.08
N TRP A 49 -12.42 -6.64 6.68
CA TRP A 49 -11.12 -6.88 7.29
C TRP A 49 -9.95 -6.79 6.30
N LYS A 50 -10.20 -6.98 5.00
CA LYS A 50 -9.18 -6.84 3.97
C LYS A 50 -8.71 -5.38 3.76
N ALA A 51 -9.38 -4.40 4.37
CA ALA A 51 -8.85 -3.05 4.47
C ALA A 51 -7.45 -2.99 5.09
N LEU A 52 -7.13 -3.93 5.99
CA LEU A 52 -5.79 -4.04 6.57
C LEU A 52 -4.72 -4.35 5.52
N LEU A 53 -5.05 -5.13 4.48
CA LEU A 53 -4.12 -5.52 3.42
C LEU A 53 -3.86 -4.40 2.40
N SER A 54 -4.77 -3.43 2.28
CA SER A 54 -4.60 -2.26 1.41
C SER A 54 -3.88 -1.10 2.09
N ASN A 55 -3.63 -1.19 3.39
CA ASN A 55 -2.94 -0.20 4.19
C ASN A 55 -1.44 -0.53 4.28
N LYS A 56 -0.58 0.38 3.79
CA LYS A 56 0.88 0.20 3.83
C LYS A 56 1.47 0.23 5.25
N GLY A 57 0.71 0.70 6.24
CA GLY A 57 1.06 0.57 7.66
C GLY A 57 1.21 -0.88 8.12
N LEU A 58 0.70 -1.86 7.33
CA LEU A 58 0.97 -3.27 7.54
C LEU A 58 2.47 -3.61 7.44
N LEU A 59 3.23 -2.91 6.59
CA LEU A 59 4.64 -3.21 6.35
C LEU A 59 5.53 -2.96 7.59
N PRO A 60 5.44 -1.83 8.31
CA PRO A 60 6.13 -1.66 9.60
C PRO A 60 5.75 -2.71 10.64
N VAL A 61 4.47 -3.08 10.71
CA VAL A 61 3.98 -4.11 11.65
C VAL A 61 4.58 -5.47 11.31
N LEU A 62 4.57 -5.86 10.04
CA LEU A 62 5.19 -7.11 9.59
C LEU A 62 6.70 -7.12 9.82
N TRP A 63 7.38 -5.99 9.57
CA TRP A 63 8.81 -5.89 9.86
C TRP A 63 9.10 -6.06 11.36
N GLN A 64 8.32 -5.43 12.23
CA GLN A 64 8.46 -5.59 13.68
C GLN A 64 8.23 -7.05 14.15
N MET A 65 7.28 -7.75 13.52
CA MET A 65 6.96 -9.15 13.88
C MET A 65 7.95 -10.16 13.30
N PHE A 66 8.52 -9.88 12.14
CA PHE A 66 9.30 -10.82 11.33
C PHE A 66 10.56 -10.16 10.77
N GLU A 67 11.29 -9.41 11.60
CA GLU A 67 12.51 -8.73 11.20
C GLU A 67 13.50 -9.71 10.55
N GLY A 68 14.08 -9.30 9.42
CA GLY A 68 15.03 -10.11 8.67
C GLY A 68 14.38 -11.18 7.77
N HIS A 69 13.05 -11.25 7.69
CA HIS A 69 12.40 -12.16 6.75
C HIS A 69 12.77 -11.81 5.30
N PRO A 70 13.19 -12.76 4.45
CA PRO A 70 13.77 -12.49 3.12
C PRO A 70 12.81 -11.80 2.12
N ASN A 71 11.51 -11.84 2.37
CA ASN A 71 10.50 -11.19 1.54
C ASN A 71 10.00 -9.86 2.12
N LEU A 72 10.61 -9.36 3.20
CA LEU A 72 10.29 -8.08 3.80
C LEU A 72 11.48 -7.14 3.68
N LEU A 73 11.20 -5.88 3.40
CA LEU A 73 12.16 -4.79 3.50
C LEU A 73 11.99 -4.07 4.84
N PRO A 74 13.07 -3.57 5.45
CA PRO A 74 12.99 -2.70 6.61
C PRO A 74 11.94 -1.59 6.39
N ALA A 75 10.96 -1.50 7.28
CA ALA A 75 9.89 -0.53 7.18
C ALA A 75 9.49 -0.01 8.57
N PHE A 76 9.22 1.30 8.67
CA PHE A 76 8.91 2.00 9.91
C PHE A 76 7.82 3.03 9.65
N PHE A 77 7.03 3.35 10.67
CA PHE A 77 6.19 4.55 10.60
C PHE A 77 7.08 5.79 10.60
N GLU A 78 6.83 6.72 9.71
CA GLU A 78 7.65 7.93 9.57
C GLU A 78 7.72 8.72 10.87
N ALA A 79 6.59 8.83 11.59
CA ALA A 79 6.52 9.54 12.86
C ALA A 79 7.50 9.00 13.92
N ASP A 80 7.81 7.70 13.86
CA ASP A 80 8.69 7.05 14.84
C ASP A 80 10.17 7.20 14.52
N VAL A 81 10.53 7.52 13.28
CA VAL A 81 11.93 7.52 12.80
C VAL A 81 12.36 8.82 12.12
N ALA A 82 11.50 9.83 11.99
CA ALA A 82 11.80 11.05 11.24
C ALA A 82 13.01 11.81 11.80
N ASP A 83 13.14 11.91 13.11
CA ASP A 83 14.26 12.61 13.75
C ASP A 83 15.57 11.80 13.65
N ALA A 84 15.50 10.49 13.77
CA ALA A 84 16.66 9.62 13.61
C ALA A 84 17.19 9.64 12.17
N LEU A 85 16.30 9.57 11.17
CA LEU A 85 16.67 9.70 9.76
C LEU A 85 17.29 11.07 9.42
N ALA A 86 16.87 12.11 10.13
CA ALA A 86 17.40 13.46 9.95
C ALA A 86 18.62 13.78 10.83
N GLY A 87 19.08 12.82 11.65
CA GLY A 87 20.19 13.02 12.58
C GLY A 87 19.90 14.00 13.72
N ARG A 88 18.62 14.22 14.05
CA ARG A 88 18.19 15.17 15.08
C ARG A 88 17.89 14.53 16.44
N GLY A 89 17.77 13.20 16.50
CA GLY A 89 17.45 12.47 17.73
C GLY A 89 17.35 10.97 17.49
N PRO A 90 17.02 10.17 18.52
CA PRO A 90 16.82 8.74 18.36
C PRO A 90 15.48 8.42 17.71
N ALA A 91 15.33 7.18 17.21
CA ALA A 91 14.04 6.63 16.85
C ALA A 91 13.16 6.40 18.09
N ALA A 92 11.85 6.22 17.89
CA ALA A 92 10.93 5.90 18.98
C ALA A 92 11.36 4.60 19.70
N PRO A 93 11.26 4.53 21.04
CA PRO A 93 11.79 3.39 21.80
C PRO A 93 11.23 2.03 21.34
N ALA A 94 10.00 2.00 20.85
CA ALA A 94 9.36 0.75 20.39
C ALA A 94 10.02 0.13 19.17
N CYS A 95 10.78 0.91 18.37
CA CYS A 95 11.42 0.43 17.15
C CYS A 95 12.91 0.76 17.09
N ALA A 96 13.50 1.37 18.13
CA ALA A 96 14.86 1.89 18.11
C ALA A 96 15.90 0.83 17.70
N ASP A 97 15.92 -0.32 18.36
CA ASP A 97 16.88 -1.38 18.06
C ASP A 97 16.76 -1.90 16.63
N ALA A 98 15.53 -2.07 16.12
CA ALA A 98 15.28 -2.53 14.75
C ALA A 98 15.66 -1.44 13.73
N PHE A 99 15.40 -0.18 14.07
CA PHE A 99 15.81 0.96 13.25
C PHE A 99 17.34 1.07 13.18
N ASP A 100 18.05 0.96 14.31
CA ASP A 100 19.52 1.05 14.34
C ASP A 100 20.18 -0.03 13.46
N ARG A 101 19.61 -1.24 13.43
CA ARG A 101 20.09 -2.31 12.54
C ARG A 101 19.86 -1.99 11.05
N ALA A 102 18.81 -1.27 10.72
CA ALA A 102 18.45 -0.89 9.35
C ALA A 102 18.96 0.51 8.94
N ALA A 103 19.53 1.28 9.89
CA ALA A 103 19.85 2.70 9.71
C ALA A 103 20.77 2.97 8.52
N ALA A 104 21.79 2.15 8.31
CA ALA A 104 22.72 2.31 7.19
C ALA A 104 22.05 2.14 5.84
N GLU A 105 21.19 1.11 5.70
CA GLU A 105 20.42 0.85 4.49
C GLU A 105 19.42 1.98 4.20
N LEU A 106 18.70 2.43 5.23
CA LEU A 106 17.73 3.53 5.10
C LEU A 106 18.41 4.87 4.79
N ALA A 107 19.59 5.12 5.32
CA ALA A 107 20.38 6.32 5.04
C ALA A 107 20.91 6.32 3.59
N GLU A 108 21.27 5.16 3.07
CA GLU A 108 21.70 5.03 1.68
C GLU A 108 20.53 5.29 0.75
N ALA A 109 19.41 4.56 0.90
CA ALA A 109 18.22 4.78 0.09
C ALA A 109 16.94 4.30 0.77
N HIS A 110 15.90 5.11 0.71
CA HIS A 110 14.58 4.77 1.23
C HIS A 110 13.45 5.39 0.41
N VAL A 111 12.26 4.83 0.59
CA VAL A 111 11.03 5.31 0.00
C VAL A 111 10.09 5.79 1.10
N ARG A 112 9.56 6.99 0.93
CA ARG A 112 8.49 7.54 1.79
C ARG A 112 7.17 7.43 1.04
N LYS A 113 6.15 6.87 1.68
CA LYS A 113 4.84 6.68 1.05
C LYS A 113 3.71 6.78 2.08
N PRO A 114 2.55 7.35 1.70
CA PRO A 114 1.39 7.38 2.58
C PRO A 114 0.92 5.96 2.92
N ILE A 115 0.37 5.78 4.12
CA ILE A 115 -0.21 4.49 4.55
C ILE A 115 -1.39 4.09 3.67
N LEU A 116 -2.18 5.07 3.24
CA LEU A 116 -3.27 4.92 2.29
C LEU A 116 -2.93 5.73 1.05
N SER A 117 -2.68 5.09 -0.05
CA SER A 117 -2.50 5.71 -1.37
C SER A 117 -2.56 4.64 -2.45
N ARG A 118 -2.84 5.08 -3.68
CA ARG A 118 -2.95 4.22 -4.86
C ARG A 118 -2.03 4.74 -5.95
N GLU A 119 -1.69 3.86 -6.88
CA GLU A 119 -1.08 4.23 -8.17
C GLU A 119 0.18 5.09 -8.04
N GLY A 120 0.97 4.82 -7.00
CA GLY A 120 2.21 5.54 -6.74
C GLY A 120 2.04 6.98 -6.26
N ALA A 121 0.81 7.44 -6.01
CA ALA A 121 0.55 8.81 -5.56
C ALA A 121 1.25 9.13 -4.24
N SER A 122 1.81 10.35 -4.15
CA SER A 122 2.52 10.89 -2.98
C SER A 122 3.74 10.07 -2.52
N VAL A 123 4.31 9.25 -3.40
CA VAL A 123 5.53 8.47 -3.14
C VAL A 123 6.76 9.31 -3.46
N THR A 124 7.78 9.20 -2.62
CA THR A 124 9.08 9.88 -2.80
C THR A 124 10.22 8.89 -2.55
N ILE A 125 11.18 8.83 -3.47
CA ILE A 125 12.39 8.01 -3.34
C ILE A 125 13.56 8.91 -2.98
N HIS A 126 14.24 8.57 -1.91
CA HIS A 126 15.44 9.24 -1.42
C HIS A 126 16.65 8.33 -1.61
N GLN A 127 17.77 8.94 -2.02
CA GLN A 127 19.06 8.25 -2.10
C GLN A 127 20.18 9.22 -1.72
N SER A 128 21.06 8.80 -0.81
CA SER A 128 22.18 9.63 -0.31
C SER A 128 21.73 11.03 0.13
N GLY A 129 20.61 11.10 0.85
CA GLY A 129 20.02 12.35 1.38
C GLY A 129 19.32 13.23 0.36
N LYS A 130 19.19 12.80 -0.90
CA LYS A 130 18.52 13.58 -1.96
C LYS A 130 17.28 12.85 -2.45
N VAL A 131 16.26 13.62 -2.83
CA VAL A 131 15.12 13.10 -3.59
C VAL A 131 15.58 12.81 -5.01
N ILE A 132 15.52 11.55 -5.43
CA ILE A 132 15.88 11.13 -6.79
C ILE A 132 14.67 10.94 -7.68
N GLU A 133 13.49 10.72 -7.09
CA GLU A 133 12.22 10.68 -7.82
C GLU A 133 11.06 10.95 -6.88
N GLN A 134 10.05 11.64 -7.37
CA GLN A 134 8.81 11.95 -6.64
C GLN A 134 7.62 11.83 -7.57
N SER A 135 6.53 11.26 -7.08
CA SER A 135 5.25 11.23 -7.77
C SER A 135 4.73 12.63 -8.06
N GLN A 136 4.16 12.83 -9.25
CA GLN A 136 3.49 14.07 -9.61
C GLN A 136 2.10 14.20 -8.95
N ASN A 137 1.44 13.05 -8.70
CA ASN A 137 0.17 13.03 -7.98
C ASN A 137 0.41 13.13 -6.47
N SER A 138 -0.22 14.11 -5.82
CA SER A 138 -0.09 14.42 -4.38
C SER A 138 -1.39 14.23 -3.59
N ASP A 139 -2.38 13.56 -4.15
CA ASP A 139 -3.73 13.44 -3.57
C ASP A 139 -3.75 12.88 -2.13
N TYR A 140 -2.72 12.12 -1.76
CA TYR A 140 -2.62 11.48 -0.44
C TYR A 140 -1.54 12.11 0.46
N ALA A 141 -1.13 13.34 0.18
CA ALA A 141 -0.01 14.00 0.89
C ALA A 141 -0.25 14.16 2.40
N GLU A 142 -1.50 14.36 2.81
CA GLU A 142 -1.92 14.60 4.20
C GLU A 142 -2.00 13.32 5.06
N HIS A 143 -1.93 12.13 4.43
CA HIS A 143 -1.97 10.89 5.19
C HIS A 143 -0.67 10.62 5.94
N PRO A 144 -0.73 9.95 7.12
CA PRO A 144 0.45 9.42 7.78
C PRO A 144 1.28 8.57 6.81
N ARG A 145 2.59 8.52 7.02
CA ARG A 145 3.53 7.88 6.09
C ARG A 145 4.32 6.76 6.74
N ILE A 146 4.84 5.89 5.90
CA ILE A 146 5.90 4.96 6.25
C ILE A 146 7.18 5.34 5.52
N VAL A 147 8.30 4.94 6.11
CA VAL A 147 9.63 4.89 5.49
C VAL A 147 9.97 3.42 5.30
N GLN A 148 10.42 3.05 4.11
CA GLN A 148 10.81 1.69 3.79
C GLN A 148 12.12 1.70 3.01
N ALA A 149 13.01 0.74 3.24
CA ALA A 149 14.23 0.57 2.45
C ALA A 149 13.89 0.49 0.95
N TYR A 150 14.75 1.10 0.13
CA TYR A 150 14.54 1.12 -1.31
C TYR A 150 15.15 -0.11 -1.98
N ALA A 151 14.31 -0.90 -2.61
CA ALA A 151 14.73 -2.00 -3.47
C ALA A 151 14.61 -1.58 -4.94
N PRO A 152 15.73 -1.28 -5.63
CA PRO A 152 15.67 -0.87 -7.02
C PRO A 152 15.21 -2.02 -7.90
N LEU A 153 14.22 -1.77 -8.76
CA LEU A 153 13.75 -2.74 -9.73
C LEU A 153 14.78 -2.89 -10.87
N PRO A 154 14.95 -4.10 -11.41
CA PRO A 154 15.76 -4.32 -12.60
C PRO A 154 15.19 -3.52 -13.79
N THR A 155 16.05 -3.19 -14.75
CA THR A 155 15.64 -2.44 -15.94
C THR A 155 15.81 -3.32 -17.16
N PHE A 156 14.74 -3.44 -17.95
CA PHE A 156 14.74 -4.15 -19.24
C PHE A 156 14.27 -3.19 -20.34
N ASP A 157 15.08 -2.92 -21.32
CA ASP A 157 14.80 -1.96 -22.41
C ASP A 157 14.32 -0.57 -21.93
N GLY A 158 14.87 -0.12 -20.79
CA GLY A 158 14.50 1.14 -20.14
C GLY A 158 13.21 1.11 -19.33
N PHE A 159 12.59 -0.04 -19.15
CA PHE A 159 11.40 -0.24 -18.33
C PHE A 159 11.70 -1.04 -17.06
N ARG A 160 10.96 -0.76 -16.01
CA ARG A 160 11.05 -1.40 -14.68
C ARG A 160 9.77 -2.18 -14.41
N PRO A 161 9.82 -3.51 -14.47
CA PRO A 161 8.65 -4.33 -14.19
C PRO A 161 8.37 -4.46 -12.70
N VAL A 162 7.09 -4.43 -12.36
CA VAL A 162 6.54 -4.81 -11.05
C VAL A 162 5.65 -6.02 -11.25
N ILE A 163 5.88 -7.06 -10.45
CA ILE A 163 5.12 -8.30 -10.48
C ILE A 163 4.12 -8.28 -9.33
N GLY A 164 2.84 -8.41 -9.66
CA GLY A 164 1.75 -8.61 -8.71
C GLY A 164 1.32 -10.07 -8.70
N SER A 165 1.20 -10.66 -7.52
CA SER A 165 0.66 -12.00 -7.35
C SER A 165 -0.82 -11.93 -6.96
N TRP A 166 -1.66 -12.71 -7.65
CA TRP A 166 -3.07 -12.86 -7.33
C TRP A 166 -3.25 -14.02 -6.35
N ILE A 167 -3.85 -13.71 -5.21
CA ILE A 167 -4.25 -14.71 -4.23
C ILE A 167 -5.77 -14.72 -4.18
N VAL A 168 -6.37 -15.89 -4.45
CA VAL A 168 -7.82 -16.11 -4.37
C VAL A 168 -8.08 -17.14 -3.28
N GLY A 169 -8.76 -16.71 -2.22
CA GLY A 169 -8.78 -17.47 -0.98
C GLY A 169 -7.36 -17.57 -0.41
N GLU A 170 -6.84 -18.76 -0.30
CA GLU A 170 -5.46 -19.04 0.17
C GLU A 170 -4.56 -19.61 -0.94
N THR A 171 -5.05 -19.55 -2.19
CA THR A 171 -4.36 -20.16 -3.33
C THR A 171 -3.79 -19.09 -4.27
N CYS A 172 -2.55 -19.29 -4.70
CA CYS A 172 -1.94 -18.47 -5.74
C CYS A 172 -2.64 -18.75 -7.08
N ALA A 173 -3.31 -17.72 -7.63
CA ALA A 173 -4.19 -17.86 -8.81
C ALA A 173 -3.56 -17.29 -10.08
N GLY A 174 -2.43 -16.61 -9.99
CA GLY A 174 -1.74 -16.05 -11.15
C GLY A 174 -0.88 -14.84 -10.83
N ILE A 175 -0.28 -14.28 -11.86
CA ILE A 175 0.53 -13.06 -11.77
C ILE A 175 0.05 -12.01 -12.77
N GLY A 176 0.29 -10.74 -12.44
CA GLY A 176 0.18 -9.62 -13.36
C GLY A 176 1.49 -8.87 -13.40
N ILE A 177 1.89 -8.39 -14.56
CA ILE A 177 3.11 -7.60 -14.72
C ILE A 177 2.72 -6.20 -15.19
N ARG A 178 3.19 -5.18 -14.46
CA ARG A 178 3.14 -3.79 -14.89
C ARG A 178 4.55 -3.27 -15.08
N GLU A 179 4.75 -2.39 -16.04
CA GLU A 179 6.07 -1.78 -16.27
C GLU A 179 5.97 -0.28 -16.51
N ASP A 180 6.99 0.44 -16.06
CA ASP A 180 7.13 1.88 -16.28
C ASP A 180 8.59 2.23 -16.58
N ARG A 181 8.82 3.40 -17.19
CA ARG A 181 10.15 4.00 -17.29
C ARG A 181 10.56 4.68 -15.99
N SER A 182 9.58 5.18 -15.24
CA SER A 182 9.72 5.70 -13.88
C SER A 182 10.09 4.59 -12.90
N ARG A 183 10.74 4.94 -11.79
CA ARG A 183 10.95 4.04 -10.65
C ARG A 183 9.68 3.85 -9.82
N ILE A 184 8.74 4.80 -9.94
CA ILE A 184 7.44 4.76 -9.29
C ILE A 184 6.41 4.28 -10.31
N THR A 185 5.84 3.09 -10.08
CA THR A 185 4.73 2.57 -10.89
C THR A 185 3.48 3.42 -10.65
N GLN A 186 2.86 3.92 -11.72
CA GLN A 186 1.76 4.86 -11.68
C GLN A 186 0.49 4.28 -12.32
N ASP A 187 -0.60 5.05 -12.34
CA ASP A 187 -1.88 4.66 -12.95
C ASP A 187 -1.72 4.24 -14.41
N LEU A 188 -1.06 5.05 -15.20
CA LEU A 188 -0.86 4.82 -16.62
C LEU A 188 0.29 3.85 -16.96
N SER A 189 0.90 3.23 -15.96
CA SER A 189 1.92 2.20 -16.18
C SER A 189 1.35 1.01 -16.94
N ARG A 190 2.07 0.52 -17.93
CA ARG A 190 1.57 -0.47 -18.89
C ARG A 190 1.43 -1.85 -18.25
N PHE A 191 0.33 -2.54 -18.52
CA PHE A 191 0.26 -3.98 -18.32
C PHE A 191 1.06 -4.70 -19.41
N LYS A 192 1.84 -5.71 -18.99
CA LYS A 192 2.67 -6.52 -19.88
C LYS A 192 2.10 -7.93 -19.98
N PRO A 193 1.74 -8.39 -21.19
CA PRO A 193 1.39 -9.79 -21.36
C PRO A 193 2.63 -10.67 -21.08
N HIS A 194 2.40 -11.85 -20.54
CA HIS A 194 3.45 -12.80 -20.20
C HIS A 194 2.98 -14.22 -20.43
N TYR A 195 3.94 -15.13 -20.52
CA TYR A 195 3.67 -16.56 -20.57
C TYR A 195 4.71 -17.30 -19.72
N ILE A 196 4.33 -18.45 -19.21
CA ILE A 196 5.20 -19.30 -18.40
C ILE A 196 5.78 -20.36 -19.34
N LEU A 197 7.10 -20.44 -19.39
CA LEU A 197 7.78 -21.54 -20.10
C LEU A 197 7.61 -22.82 -19.30
N ALA A 198 7.25 -23.90 -19.98
CA ALA A 198 7.13 -25.25 -19.41
C ALA A 198 8.52 -25.85 -19.17
#